data_db9d87c3f259a7555d07caea2249f457
#
_entry.id   db9d87c3f259a7555d07caea2249f457
#
_cell.length_a   1.000
_cell.length_b   1.000
_cell.length_c   1.000
_cell.angle_alpha   90.00
_cell.angle_beta   90.00
_cell.angle_gamma   90.00
#
_symmetry.space_group_name_H-M   'P 1'
#
loop_
_entity.id
_entity.type
_entity.pdbx_description
1 polymer ?
#
loop_
_entity_poly.entity_id
_entity_poly.type
_entity_poly.pdbx_seq_one_letter_code
_entity_poly.pdbx_strand_id
1 'polypeptide(L)'
;MLKRYALVVVLVAGVGGGIAGAQNVTKETLPGVTNFARLETTIACAGATTPQAVAGLKQMGYAAIINLREASEAGADIDAEAAAAKSAGITFIHLPFNTASPNPAVVDSFLKAVTDAKNQPAFVHCASGNRAAAMWMIKRMQVDKWDAERAGAEAAALGLTNSALKTFALDYVQAHKQ
;
A
#
# COMPACT_ATOMS: atom_id res chain seq x y z
N MET A 1 6.62 72.97 -7.76
CA MET A 1 6.50 72.07 -6.58
C MET A 1 5.92 70.76 -7.06
N LEU A 2 6.76 69.71 -7.35
CA LEU A 2 6.28 68.39 -7.77
C LEU A 2 6.10 67.53 -6.51
N LYS A 3 4.85 67.08 -6.26
CA LYS A 3 4.55 66.11 -5.19
C LYS A 3 4.88 64.70 -5.72
N ARG A 4 5.90 64.07 -5.12
CA ARG A 4 6.25 62.66 -5.34
C ARG A 4 5.30 61.79 -4.52
N TYR A 5 4.46 60.99 -5.17
CA TYR A 5 3.69 59.94 -4.52
C TYR A 5 4.56 58.67 -4.48
N ALA A 6 4.87 58.23 -3.26
CA ALA A 6 5.53 56.94 -3.04
C ALA A 6 4.51 55.82 -3.18
N LEU A 7 4.73 54.93 -4.14
CA LEU A 7 3.92 53.71 -4.34
C LEU A 7 4.43 52.66 -3.33
N VAL A 8 3.63 52.35 -2.32
CA VAL A 8 3.91 51.25 -1.39
C VAL A 8 3.40 49.97 -2.05
N VAL A 9 4.31 49.14 -2.52
CA VAL A 9 3.99 47.76 -2.98
C VAL A 9 3.97 46.88 -1.77
N VAL A 10 2.78 46.47 -1.32
CA VAL A 10 2.61 45.45 -0.30
C VAL A 10 2.80 44.09 -1.00
N LEU A 11 3.94 43.43 -0.76
CA LEU A 11 4.18 42.04 -1.16
C LEU A 11 3.41 41.16 -0.18
N VAL A 12 2.26 40.66 -0.59
CA VAL A 12 1.57 39.58 0.10
C VAL A 12 2.30 38.29 -0.23
N ALA A 13 3.15 37.83 0.69
CA ALA A 13 3.72 36.49 0.64
C ALA A 13 2.58 35.48 0.88
N GLY A 14 1.99 34.95 -0.18
CA GLY A 14 1.07 33.83 -0.11
C GLY A 14 1.83 32.60 0.38
N VAL A 15 1.58 32.19 1.64
CA VAL A 15 1.97 30.87 2.13
C VAL A 15 1.09 29.87 1.41
N GLY A 16 1.54 29.41 0.26
CA GLY A 16 0.96 28.28 -0.46
C GLY A 16 1.25 27.01 0.34
N GLY A 17 0.37 26.66 1.29
CA GLY A 17 0.30 25.32 1.83
C GLY A 17 -0.03 24.37 0.69
N GLY A 18 0.99 23.70 0.13
CA GLY A 18 0.78 22.65 -0.84
C GLY A 18 -0.08 21.58 -0.18
N ILE A 19 -1.32 21.45 -0.65
CA ILE A 19 -2.13 20.26 -0.42
C ILE A 19 -1.33 19.17 -1.13
N ALA A 20 -0.58 18.35 -0.37
CA ALA A 20 0.06 17.16 -0.92
C ALA A 20 -1.07 16.31 -1.52
N GLY A 21 -1.17 16.32 -2.85
CA GLY A 21 -2.27 15.70 -3.58
C GLY A 21 -2.47 14.26 -3.11
N ALA A 22 -3.73 13.86 -2.96
CA ALA A 22 -4.06 12.47 -2.78
C ALA A 22 -3.43 11.72 -3.96
N GLN A 23 -2.56 10.74 -3.69
CA GLN A 23 -2.01 9.90 -4.74
C GLN A 23 -3.16 9.18 -5.44
N ASN A 24 -3.14 9.16 -6.77
CA ASN A 24 -4.23 8.60 -7.55
C ASN A 24 -4.23 7.07 -7.46
N VAL A 25 -5.26 6.52 -6.82
CA VAL A 25 -5.53 5.09 -6.83
C VAL A 25 -6.35 4.76 -8.09
N THR A 26 -5.82 3.88 -8.92
CA THR A 26 -6.49 3.38 -10.13
C THR A 26 -6.97 1.96 -9.90
N LYS A 27 -8.22 1.67 -10.27
CA LYS A 27 -8.73 0.30 -10.32
C LYS A 27 -8.26 -0.35 -11.61
N GLU A 28 -7.63 -1.50 -11.47
CA GLU A 28 -7.06 -2.27 -12.59
C GLU A 28 -7.81 -3.59 -12.78
N THR A 29 -7.65 -4.18 -13.93
CA THR A 29 -8.16 -5.51 -14.23
C THR A 29 -7.02 -6.38 -14.76
N LEU A 30 -6.79 -7.51 -14.09
CA LEU A 30 -5.87 -8.54 -14.56
C LEU A 30 -6.55 -9.90 -14.34
N PRO A 31 -6.64 -10.76 -15.36
CA PRO A 31 -7.20 -12.11 -15.21
C PRO A 31 -6.49 -12.86 -14.07
N GLY A 32 -7.27 -13.45 -13.17
CA GLY A 32 -6.76 -14.16 -12.00
C GLY A 32 -6.42 -13.28 -10.79
N VAL A 33 -6.71 -11.97 -10.84
CA VAL A 33 -6.56 -11.04 -9.70
C VAL A 33 -7.91 -10.41 -9.38
N THR A 34 -8.31 -10.45 -8.11
CA THR A 34 -9.53 -9.78 -7.64
C THR A 34 -9.20 -8.45 -6.96
N ASN A 35 -10.13 -7.49 -7.01
CA ASN A 35 -10.03 -6.20 -6.31
C ASN A 35 -8.68 -5.48 -6.49
N PHE A 36 -8.16 -5.47 -7.71
CA PHE A 36 -6.88 -4.89 -8.02
C PHE A 36 -6.96 -3.35 -7.99
N ALA A 37 -6.21 -2.73 -7.11
CA ALA A 37 -6.08 -1.29 -6.97
C ALA A 37 -4.61 -0.90 -6.96
N ARG A 38 -4.20 -0.05 -7.91
CA ARG A 38 -2.82 0.44 -8.04
C ARG A 38 -2.71 1.87 -7.56
N LEU A 39 -1.66 2.16 -6.83
CA LEU A 39 -1.27 3.48 -6.39
C LEU A 39 -0.08 3.95 -7.20
N GLU A 40 -0.34 4.69 -8.28
CA GLU A 40 0.68 5.16 -9.22
C GLU A 40 1.67 4.06 -9.63
N THR A 41 2.98 4.27 -9.42
CA THR A 41 4.05 3.31 -9.74
C THR A 41 4.65 2.65 -8.50
N THR A 42 4.08 2.87 -7.30
CA THR A 42 4.74 2.50 -6.04
C THR A 42 4.30 1.14 -5.53
N ILE A 43 2.99 0.90 -5.50
CA ILE A 43 2.39 -0.31 -4.92
C ILE A 43 1.06 -0.63 -5.59
N ALA A 44 0.66 -1.90 -5.49
CA ALA A 44 -0.72 -2.31 -5.66
C ALA A 44 -1.20 -3.13 -4.47
N CYS A 45 -2.48 -2.97 -4.15
CA CYS A 45 -3.20 -3.82 -3.21
C CYS A 45 -4.26 -4.61 -3.97
N ALA A 46 -4.34 -5.92 -3.69
CA ALA A 46 -5.28 -6.80 -4.38
C ALA A 46 -5.87 -7.87 -3.45
N GLY A 47 -6.92 -8.50 -3.92
CA GLY A 47 -7.53 -9.68 -3.33
C GLY A 47 -6.86 -10.97 -3.80
N ALA A 48 -7.67 -12.05 -3.91
CA ALA A 48 -7.17 -13.35 -4.33
C ALA A 48 -6.46 -13.25 -5.69
N THR A 49 -5.30 -13.86 -5.76
CA THR A 49 -4.43 -13.86 -6.94
C THR A 49 -4.08 -15.31 -7.28
N THR A 50 -4.19 -15.67 -8.54
CA THR A 50 -3.84 -17.00 -9.01
C THR A 50 -2.40 -17.05 -9.51
N PRO A 51 -1.72 -18.20 -9.47
CA PRO A 51 -0.37 -18.35 -10.01
C PRO A 51 -0.23 -17.92 -11.48
N GLN A 52 -1.30 -18.10 -12.28
CA GLN A 52 -1.32 -17.71 -13.70
C GLN A 52 -1.24 -16.19 -13.91
N ALA A 53 -1.67 -15.39 -12.93
CA ALA A 53 -1.61 -13.93 -13.02
C ALA A 53 -0.18 -13.38 -12.89
N VAL A 54 0.74 -14.15 -12.32
CA VAL A 54 2.11 -13.70 -12.00
C VAL A 54 2.87 -13.20 -13.22
N ALA A 55 2.73 -13.86 -14.38
CA ALA A 55 3.37 -13.42 -15.61
C ALA A 55 2.86 -12.02 -16.05
N GLY A 56 1.55 -11.76 -15.88
CA GLY A 56 0.97 -10.44 -16.15
C GLY A 56 1.48 -9.38 -15.18
N LEU A 57 1.63 -9.70 -13.89
CA LEU A 57 2.23 -8.80 -12.90
C LEU A 57 3.67 -8.43 -13.28
N LYS A 58 4.46 -9.39 -13.78
CA LYS A 58 5.80 -9.12 -14.31
C LYS A 58 5.79 -8.15 -15.49
N GLN A 59 4.87 -8.36 -16.44
CA GLN A 59 4.72 -7.46 -17.60
C GLN A 59 4.30 -6.05 -17.19
N MET A 60 3.55 -5.90 -16.09
CA MET A 60 3.19 -4.62 -15.49
C MET A 60 4.34 -3.97 -14.70
N GLY A 61 5.49 -4.63 -14.59
CA GLY A 61 6.71 -4.10 -14.00
C GLY A 61 6.87 -4.31 -12.48
N TYR A 62 6.02 -5.12 -11.85
CA TYR A 62 6.19 -5.41 -10.41
C TYR A 62 7.48 -6.19 -10.15
N ALA A 63 8.24 -5.73 -9.15
CA ALA A 63 9.51 -6.34 -8.71
C ALA A 63 9.29 -7.43 -7.67
N ALA A 64 8.27 -7.28 -6.83
CA ALA A 64 7.95 -8.23 -5.77
C ALA A 64 6.45 -8.48 -5.63
N ILE A 65 6.12 -9.70 -5.19
CA ILE A 65 4.80 -10.09 -4.71
C ILE A 65 4.92 -10.34 -3.20
N ILE A 66 4.06 -9.67 -2.41
CA ILE A 66 3.93 -9.88 -0.97
C ILE A 66 2.57 -10.53 -0.72
N ASN A 67 2.55 -11.81 -0.39
CA ASN A 67 1.34 -12.58 -0.13
C ASN A 67 1.05 -12.64 1.38
N LEU A 68 -0.10 -12.12 1.79
CA LEU A 68 -0.56 -12.08 3.18
C LEU A 68 -1.56 -13.20 3.52
N ARG A 69 -1.80 -14.16 2.62
CA ARG A 69 -2.73 -15.25 2.86
C ARG A 69 -2.10 -16.33 3.73
N GLU A 70 -2.90 -16.95 4.58
CA GLU A 70 -2.51 -18.21 5.23
C GLU A 70 -2.67 -19.35 4.21
N ALA A 71 -1.79 -20.34 4.29
CA ALA A 71 -1.84 -21.50 3.38
C ALA A 71 -3.13 -22.32 3.52
N SER A 72 -3.80 -22.24 4.66
CA SER A 72 -5.09 -22.89 4.94
C SER A 72 -6.30 -22.18 4.32
N GLU A 73 -6.15 -20.97 3.80
CA GLU A 73 -7.26 -20.25 3.18
C GLU A 73 -7.70 -20.88 1.87
N ALA A 74 -9.01 -20.99 1.69
CA ALA A 74 -9.59 -21.57 0.47
C ALA A 74 -9.07 -20.88 -0.80
N GLY A 75 -8.52 -21.65 -1.74
CA GLY A 75 -7.94 -21.15 -2.98
C GLY A 75 -6.59 -20.44 -2.80
N ALA A 76 -5.92 -20.58 -1.66
CA ALA A 76 -4.50 -20.22 -1.53
C ALA A 76 -3.66 -21.40 -2.05
N ASP A 77 -2.76 -21.09 -2.97
CA ASP A 77 -1.75 -22.04 -3.47
C ASP A 77 -0.39 -21.35 -3.42
N ILE A 78 0.17 -21.32 -2.21
CA ILE A 78 1.39 -20.57 -1.92
C ILE A 78 2.58 -21.12 -2.72
N ASP A 79 2.67 -22.45 -2.82
CA ASP A 79 3.80 -23.11 -3.50
C ASP A 79 3.75 -22.88 -5.02
N ALA A 80 2.57 -22.98 -5.62
CA ALA A 80 2.41 -22.72 -7.06
C ALA A 80 2.64 -21.23 -7.38
N GLU A 81 2.19 -20.31 -6.52
CA GLU A 81 2.45 -18.87 -6.70
C GLU A 81 3.94 -18.55 -6.57
N ALA A 82 4.63 -19.11 -5.57
CA ALA A 82 6.07 -18.98 -5.40
C ALA A 82 6.85 -19.52 -6.60
N ALA A 83 6.45 -20.70 -7.13
CA ALA A 83 7.04 -21.29 -8.32
C ALA A 83 6.84 -20.41 -9.56
N ALA A 84 5.63 -19.85 -9.74
CA ALA A 84 5.33 -18.93 -10.83
C ALA A 84 6.15 -17.63 -10.73
N ALA A 85 6.28 -17.07 -9.52
CA ALA A 85 7.10 -15.88 -9.27
C ALA A 85 8.58 -16.13 -9.58
N LYS A 86 9.12 -17.26 -9.13
CA LYS A 86 10.49 -17.69 -9.46
C LYS A 86 10.70 -17.80 -10.97
N SER A 87 9.76 -18.41 -11.67
CA SER A 87 9.82 -18.58 -13.14
C SER A 87 9.76 -17.26 -13.89
N ALA A 88 8.99 -16.29 -13.36
CA ALA A 88 8.86 -14.95 -13.93
C ALA A 88 9.99 -13.99 -13.52
N GLY A 89 10.88 -14.39 -12.59
CA GLY A 89 11.90 -13.51 -12.05
C GLY A 89 11.33 -12.35 -11.21
N ILE A 90 10.30 -12.64 -10.42
CA ILE A 90 9.71 -11.75 -9.42
C ILE A 90 10.10 -12.26 -8.02
N THR A 91 10.46 -11.36 -7.11
CA THR A 91 10.66 -11.72 -5.71
C THR A 91 9.33 -12.11 -5.07
N PHE A 92 9.25 -13.30 -4.45
CA PHE A 92 8.07 -13.73 -3.71
C PHE A 92 8.34 -13.70 -2.21
N ILE A 93 7.47 -13.03 -1.46
CA ILE A 93 7.57 -12.84 -0.02
C ILE A 93 6.25 -13.29 0.60
N HIS A 94 6.27 -14.37 1.37
CA HIS A 94 5.10 -14.89 2.06
C HIS A 94 5.10 -14.42 3.51
N LEU A 95 4.10 -13.62 3.89
CA LEU A 95 3.91 -13.05 5.22
C LEU A 95 2.48 -13.34 5.69
N PRO A 96 2.17 -14.58 6.10
CA PRO A 96 0.81 -14.96 6.46
C PRO A 96 0.31 -14.13 7.64
N PHE A 97 -0.82 -13.45 7.44
CA PHE A 97 -1.41 -12.57 8.44
C PHE A 97 -2.84 -12.99 8.78
N ASN A 98 -3.03 -13.49 10.01
CA ASN A 98 -4.33 -13.88 10.52
C ASN A 98 -5.07 -12.65 11.06
N THR A 99 -6.24 -12.35 10.50
CA THR A 99 -7.06 -11.19 10.92
C THR A 99 -7.69 -11.39 12.31
N ALA A 100 -7.98 -12.65 12.69
CA ALA A 100 -8.58 -12.95 13.99
C ALA A 100 -7.54 -12.94 15.14
N SER A 101 -6.26 -13.14 14.80
CA SER A 101 -5.15 -13.11 15.76
C SER A 101 -3.95 -12.38 15.13
N PRO A 102 -4.03 -11.04 14.99
CA PRO A 102 -3.00 -10.25 14.34
C PRO A 102 -1.65 -10.34 15.08
N ASN A 103 -0.60 -10.67 14.32
CA ASN A 103 0.76 -10.75 14.86
C ASN A 103 1.57 -9.50 14.47
N PRO A 104 1.98 -8.65 15.43
CA PRO A 104 2.78 -7.45 15.16
C PRO A 104 4.09 -7.72 14.40
N ALA A 105 4.76 -8.85 14.66
CA ALA A 105 6.00 -9.21 13.98
C ALA A 105 5.84 -9.40 12.46
N VAL A 106 4.64 -9.75 11.98
CA VAL A 106 4.33 -9.81 10.56
C VAL A 106 4.27 -8.40 9.97
N VAL A 107 3.77 -7.42 10.74
CA VAL A 107 3.77 -6.01 10.32
C VAL A 107 5.20 -5.49 10.17
N ASP A 108 6.08 -5.78 11.13
CA ASP A 108 7.49 -5.37 11.06
C ASP A 108 8.18 -5.96 9.82
N SER A 109 7.92 -7.25 9.54
CA SER A 109 8.42 -7.92 8.35
C SER A 109 7.88 -7.31 7.06
N PHE A 110 6.60 -6.95 7.04
CA PHE A 110 5.98 -6.25 5.92
C PHE A 110 6.61 -4.87 5.69
N LEU A 111 6.76 -4.06 6.74
CA LEU A 111 7.38 -2.74 6.64
C LEU A 111 8.80 -2.83 6.07
N LYS A 112 9.60 -3.79 6.54
CA LYS A 112 10.93 -4.06 6.01
C LYS A 112 10.88 -4.45 4.53
N ALA A 113 9.97 -5.35 4.16
CA ALA A 113 9.87 -5.83 2.78
C ALA A 113 9.42 -4.72 1.81
N VAL A 114 8.39 -3.93 2.18
CA VAL A 114 7.79 -2.93 1.29
C VAL A 114 8.63 -1.65 1.16
N THR A 115 9.53 -1.39 2.10
CA THR A 115 10.47 -0.24 2.04
C THR A 115 11.80 -0.57 1.38
N ASP A 116 12.11 -1.85 1.14
CA ASP A 116 13.30 -2.25 0.40
C ASP A 116 13.15 -1.86 -1.08
N ALA A 117 14.02 -1.00 -1.57
CA ALA A 117 13.96 -0.48 -2.95
C ALA A 117 14.00 -1.58 -4.02
N LYS A 118 14.64 -2.74 -3.74
CA LYS A 118 14.68 -3.87 -4.68
C LYS A 118 13.33 -4.56 -4.88
N ASN A 119 12.40 -4.37 -3.94
CA ASN A 119 11.06 -4.94 -3.99
C ASN A 119 10.02 -3.98 -4.61
N GLN A 120 10.44 -2.81 -5.10
CA GLN A 120 9.53 -1.80 -5.64
C GLN A 120 9.57 -1.76 -7.17
N PRO A 121 8.40 -1.57 -7.80
CA PRO A 121 7.06 -1.53 -7.20
C PRO A 121 6.61 -2.91 -6.68
N ALA A 122 5.90 -2.91 -5.54
CA ALA A 122 5.42 -4.12 -4.90
C ALA A 122 3.95 -4.39 -5.22
N PHE A 123 3.60 -5.66 -5.45
CA PHE A 123 2.23 -6.14 -5.51
C PHE A 123 1.91 -6.86 -4.20
N VAL A 124 0.99 -6.31 -3.41
CA VAL A 124 0.58 -6.86 -2.11
C VAL A 124 -0.83 -7.42 -2.21
N HIS A 125 -1.03 -8.67 -1.83
CA HIS A 125 -2.34 -9.26 -1.90
C HIS A 125 -2.71 -10.11 -0.68
N CYS A 126 -4.01 -10.37 -0.56
CA CYS A 126 -4.60 -11.29 0.39
C CYS A 126 -5.84 -11.97 -0.24
N ALA A 127 -6.88 -12.33 0.53
CA ALA A 127 -8.11 -12.89 -0.03
C ALA A 127 -9.01 -11.82 -0.67
N SER A 128 -9.13 -10.63 -0.06
CA SER A 128 -10.08 -9.58 -0.48
C SER A 128 -9.45 -8.21 -0.76
N GLY A 129 -8.16 -8.01 -0.45
CA GLY A 129 -7.47 -6.72 -0.51
C GLY A 129 -7.42 -5.96 0.83
N ASN A 130 -8.28 -6.29 1.78
CA ASN A 130 -8.38 -5.57 3.05
C ASN A 130 -7.10 -5.61 3.88
N ARG A 131 -6.45 -6.78 4.03
CA ARG A 131 -5.17 -6.92 4.76
C ARG A 131 -4.06 -6.13 4.07
N ALA A 132 -3.98 -6.20 2.74
CA ALA A 132 -3.01 -5.46 1.95
C ALA A 132 -3.14 -3.95 2.17
N ALA A 133 -4.35 -3.42 2.08
CA ALA A 133 -4.61 -1.99 2.27
C ALA A 133 -4.39 -1.54 3.74
N ALA A 134 -4.71 -2.38 4.74
CA ALA A 134 -4.44 -2.08 6.14
C ALA A 134 -2.93 -2.03 6.44
N MET A 135 -2.15 -2.98 5.91
CA MET A 135 -0.69 -2.97 6.01
C MET A 135 -0.08 -1.72 5.36
N TRP A 136 -0.64 -1.30 4.22
CA TRP A 136 -0.20 -0.07 3.57
C TRP A 136 -0.56 1.17 4.39
N MET A 137 -1.74 1.21 5.04
CA MET A 137 -2.12 2.28 5.97
C MET A 137 -1.09 2.42 7.11
N ILE A 138 -0.66 1.31 7.70
CA ILE A 138 0.39 1.31 8.72
C ILE A 138 1.69 1.90 8.16
N LYS A 139 2.11 1.48 6.97
CA LYS A 139 3.33 2.00 6.30
C LYS A 139 3.27 3.50 6.13
N ARG A 140 2.11 4.03 5.69
CA ARG A 140 1.94 5.49 5.53
C ARG A 140 2.08 6.24 6.85
N MET A 141 1.47 5.72 7.92
CA MET A 141 1.54 6.38 9.23
C MET A 141 2.90 6.20 9.91
N GLN A 142 3.45 4.97 9.89
CA GLN A 142 4.66 4.64 10.64
C GLN A 142 5.94 5.12 9.95
N VAL A 143 6.01 4.99 8.62
CA VAL A 143 7.20 5.30 7.83
C VAL A 143 7.11 6.70 7.21
N ASP A 144 6.00 7.00 6.50
CA ASP A 144 5.85 8.28 5.80
C ASP A 144 5.33 9.41 6.71
N LYS A 145 5.02 9.08 7.98
CA LYS A 145 4.55 10.02 9.01
C LYS A 145 3.26 10.76 8.64
N TRP A 146 2.41 10.11 7.83
CA TRP A 146 1.10 10.64 7.52
C TRP A 146 0.17 10.57 8.74
N ASP A 147 -0.75 11.52 8.83
CA ASP A 147 -1.85 11.43 9.79
C ASP A 147 -2.81 10.29 9.44
N ALA A 148 -3.63 9.90 10.42
CA ALA A 148 -4.54 8.77 10.31
C ALA A 148 -5.69 9.01 9.31
N GLU A 149 -6.11 10.26 9.13
CA GLU A 149 -7.18 10.64 8.20
C GLU A 149 -6.71 10.44 6.77
N ARG A 150 -5.57 11.00 6.41
CA ARG A 150 -4.97 10.89 5.08
C ARG A 150 -4.62 9.44 4.74
N ALA A 151 -3.95 8.73 5.66
CA ALA A 151 -3.58 7.32 5.45
C ALA A 151 -4.82 6.43 5.32
N GLY A 152 -5.86 6.69 6.12
CA GLY A 152 -7.13 5.97 6.06
C GLY A 152 -7.91 6.21 4.77
N ALA A 153 -7.91 7.43 4.25
CA ALA A 153 -8.54 7.76 2.97
C ALA A 153 -7.87 7.02 1.79
N GLU A 154 -6.54 6.98 1.75
CA GLU A 154 -5.81 6.23 0.73
C GLU A 154 -6.05 4.72 0.85
N ALA A 155 -6.02 4.18 2.07
CA ALA A 155 -6.29 2.76 2.32
C ALA A 155 -7.72 2.36 1.91
N ALA A 156 -8.71 3.22 2.15
CA ALA A 156 -10.08 3.00 1.69
C ALA A 156 -10.17 2.97 0.16
N ALA A 157 -9.48 3.87 -0.54
CA ALA A 157 -9.38 3.85 -1.98
C ALA A 157 -8.69 2.58 -2.52
N LEU A 158 -7.70 2.05 -1.80
CA LEU A 158 -7.04 0.77 -2.09
C LEU A 158 -7.89 -0.47 -1.77
N GLY A 159 -9.00 -0.32 -1.03
CA GLY A 159 -9.96 -1.39 -0.77
C GLY A 159 -10.11 -1.78 0.70
N LEU A 160 -9.63 -0.97 1.66
CA LEU A 160 -9.88 -1.19 3.08
C LEU A 160 -11.32 -0.84 3.44
N THR A 161 -12.14 -1.85 3.66
CA THR A 161 -13.54 -1.74 4.10
C THR A 161 -13.77 -2.37 5.48
N ASN A 162 -12.82 -3.19 5.95
CA ASN A 162 -12.90 -3.89 7.23
C ASN A 162 -12.50 -2.96 8.39
N SER A 163 -13.48 -2.61 9.24
CA SER A 163 -13.28 -1.71 10.37
C SER A 163 -12.32 -2.28 11.44
N ALA A 164 -12.34 -3.58 11.68
CA ALA A 164 -11.44 -4.22 12.66
C ALA A 164 -9.97 -4.11 12.20
N LEU A 165 -9.70 -4.30 10.91
CA LEU A 165 -8.36 -4.10 10.36
C LEU A 165 -7.91 -2.63 10.39
N LYS A 166 -8.85 -1.70 10.19
CA LYS A 166 -8.56 -0.27 10.35
C LYS A 166 -8.19 0.07 11.80
N THR A 167 -8.97 -0.44 12.77
CA THR A 167 -8.68 -0.29 14.20
C THR A 167 -7.32 -0.88 14.55
N PHE A 168 -7.05 -2.12 14.11
CA PHE A 168 -5.74 -2.75 14.30
C PHE A 168 -4.59 -1.88 13.78
N ALA A 169 -4.74 -1.29 12.60
CA ALA A 169 -3.71 -0.42 12.01
C ALA A 169 -3.43 0.82 12.88
N LEU A 170 -4.49 1.44 13.42
CA LEU A 170 -4.37 2.59 14.32
C LEU A 170 -3.70 2.22 15.65
N ASP A 171 -4.13 1.11 16.24
CA ASP A 171 -3.62 0.61 17.52
C ASP A 171 -2.14 0.21 17.40
N TYR A 172 -1.77 -0.48 16.30
CA TYR A 172 -0.38 -0.82 16.03
C TYR A 172 0.51 0.43 15.99
N VAL A 173 0.11 1.44 15.23
CA VAL A 173 0.88 2.68 15.12
C VAL A 173 0.94 3.42 16.45
N GLN A 174 -0.15 3.44 17.22
CA GLN A 174 -0.16 4.05 18.55
C GLN A 174 0.81 3.37 19.52
N ALA A 175 0.86 2.05 19.49
CA ALA A 175 1.75 1.24 20.35
C ALA A 175 3.24 1.38 19.95
N HIS A 176 3.53 1.75 18.69
CA HIS A 176 4.90 1.88 18.15
C HIS A 176 5.28 3.33 17.86
N LYS A 177 4.62 4.32 18.49
CA LYS A 177 5.06 5.73 18.43
C LYS A 177 6.40 5.86 19.15
N GLN A 178 7.40 6.31 18.40
CA GLN A 178 8.69 6.78 18.92
C GLN A 178 8.67 8.29 19.07
#